data_20cddc49cce3590881f97e4c293fe0d4
#
_entry.id   20cddc49cce3590881f97e4c293fe0d4
#
_cell.length_a   1.000
_cell.length_b   1.000
_cell.length_c   1.000
_cell.angle_alpha   90.00
_cell.angle_beta   90.00
_cell.angle_gamma   90.00
#
_symmetry.space_group_name_H-M   'P 1'
#
loop_
_entity.id
_entity.type
_entity.pdbx_description
1 polymer ?
#
loop_
_entity_poly.entity_id
_entity_poly.type
_entity_poly.pdbx_seq_one_letter_code
_entity_poly.pdbx_strand_id
1 'polypeptide(L)'
;MAKAVEVLQKEIGYSNVEALGETLQNIVNDNTAQQVEGLPSQKAAEELNKAYQQLDLTSYSSEEIRRMIQFTFLKAAKEDGLQMNHQMTPDAIGLLVAYMIDQMTKKDESLQIADFAAGSGNLLSTILLFLQ
;
A
#
# COMPACT_ATOMS: atom_id res chain seq x y z
N MET A 1 -1.86 5.39 10.57
CA MET A 1 -2.42 4.20 9.88
C MET A 1 -3.29 3.33 10.80
N ALA A 2 -2.80 2.76 11.91
CA ALA A 2 -3.60 1.86 12.77
C ALA A 2 -4.95 2.44 13.20
N LYS A 3 -4.99 3.71 13.64
CA LYS A 3 -6.23 4.38 14.01
C LYS A 3 -7.24 4.49 12.86
N ALA A 4 -6.78 4.73 11.65
CA ALA A 4 -7.65 4.80 10.47
C ALA A 4 -8.27 3.43 10.14
N VAL A 5 -7.47 2.37 10.23
CA VAL A 5 -7.94 0.98 10.06
C VAL A 5 -9.04 0.66 11.09
N GLU A 6 -8.84 0.98 12.37
CA GLU A 6 -9.84 0.75 13.42
C GLU A 6 -11.16 1.50 13.16
N VAL A 7 -11.10 2.74 12.70
CA VAL A 7 -12.30 3.53 12.36
C VAL A 7 -13.05 2.90 11.21
N LEU A 8 -12.37 2.50 10.14
CA LEU A 8 -12.99 1.86 8.97
C LEU A 8 -13.60 0.50 9.32
N GLN A 9 -12.94 -0.29 10.12
CA GLN A 9 -13.48 -1.57 10.60
C GLN A 9 -14.77 -1.36 11.40
N LYS A 10 -14.79 -0.38 12.30
CA LYS A 10 -15.94 -0.11 13.16
C LYS A 10 -17.13 0.48 12.40
N GLU A 11 -16.89 1.37 11.44
CA GLU A 11 -17.93 2.08 10.69
C GLU A 11 -18.51 1.28 9.52
N ILE A 12 -17.65 0.50 8.83
CA ILE A 12 -18.00 -0.16 7.58
C ILE A 12 -18.00 -1.70 7.73
N GLY A 13 -17.30 -2.23 8.73
CA GLY A 13 -17.17 -3.68 8.94
C GLY A 13 -16.08 -4.32 8.07
N TYR A 14 -15.12 -3.54 7.58
CA TYR A 14 -14.00 -4.05 6.77
C TYR A 14 -13.11 -5.01 7.56
N SER A 15 -12.51 -5.98 6.88
CA SER A 15 -11.36 -6.73 7.37
C SER A 15 -10.14 -5.81 7.54
N ASN A 16 -9.08 -6.29 8.19
CA ASN A 16 -7.86 -5.49 8.36
C ASN A 16 -7.22 -5.13 7.01
N VAL A 17 -7.21 -6.06 6.05
CA VAL A 17 -6.64 -5.84 4.73
C VAL A 17 -7.47 -4.86 3.91
N GLU A 18 -8.81 -4.98 3.93
CA GLU A 18 -9.71 -4.04 3.25
C GLU A 18 -9.59 -2.63 3.82
N ALA A 19 -9.60 -2.49 5.15
CA ALA A 19 -9.44 -1.21 5.81
C ALA A 19 -8.06 -0.57 5.56
N LEU A 20 -7.01 -1.39 5.43
CA LEU A 20 -5.68 -0.90 5.03
C LEU A 20 -5.69 -0.42 3.57
N GLY A 21 -6.29 -1.18 2.66
CA GLY A 21 -6.42 -0.80 1.25
C GLY A 21 -7.13 0.54 1.09
N GLU A 22 -8.28 0.71 1.76
CA GLU A 22 -9.02 1.97 1.78
C GLU A 22 -8.20 3.11 2.39
N THR A 23 -7.47 2.86 3.48
CA THR A 23 -6.58 3.85 4.09
C THR A 23 -5.52 4.34 3.11
N LEU A 24 -4.87 3.42 2.38
CA LEU A 24 -3.85 3.78 1.40
C LEU A 24 -4.45 4.54 0.21
N GLN A 25 -5.62 4.12 -0.27
CA GLN A 25 -6.35 4.80 -1.33
C GLN A 25 -6.70 6.25 -0.96
N ASN A 26 -7.17 6.45 0.28
CA ASN A 26 -7.53 7.78 0.78
C ASN A 26 -6.30 8.68 0.97
N ILE A 27 -5.14 8.12 1.37
CA ILE A 27 -3.88 8.85 1.44
C ILE A 27 -3.44 9.32 0.05
N VAL A 28 -3.53 8.48 -0.97
CA VAL A 28 -3.21 8.84 -2.36
C VAL A 28 -4.19 9.87 -2.91
N ASN A 29 -5.45 9.84 -2.48
CA ASN A 29 -6.49 10.81 -2.84
C ASN A 29 -6.46 12.04 -1.91
N ASP A 30 -5.32 12.70 -1.81
CA ASP A 30 -5.12 13.96 -1.06
C ASP A 30 -5.52 13.87 0.42
N ASN A 31 -5.29 12.73 1.07
CA ASN A 31 -5.64 12.49 2.47
C ASN A 31 -7.13 12.69 2.77
N THR A 32 -7.99 12.36 1.82
CA THR A 32 -9.44 12.57 1.93
C THR A 32 -10.17 11.23 1.95
N ALA A 33 -10.96 10.99 3.00
CA ALA A 33 -11.83 9.83 3.09
C ALA A 33 -12.96 9.94 2.06
N GLN A 34 -13.09 8.95 1.22
CA GLN A 34 -14.16 8.86 0.23
C GLN A 34 -15.45 8.39 0.93
N GLN A 35 -16.56 9.08 0.69
CA GLN A 35 -17.86 8.64 1.15
C GLN A 35 -18.65 8.03 0.00
N VAL A 36 -19.03 6.76 0.15
CA VAL A 36 -19.88 6.05 -0.81
C VAL A 36 -21.15 5.63 -0.09
N GLU A 37 -22.31 6.00 -0.63
CA GLU A 37 -23.62 5.69 -0.04
C GLU A 37 -23.77 6.13 1.44
N GLY A 38 -23.08 7.21 1.83
CA GLY A 38 -23.13 7.75 3.19
C GLY A 38 -22.20 7.07 4.20
N LEU A 39 -21.36 6.14 3.76
CA LEU A 39 -20.32 5.50 4.58
C LEU A 39 -18.92 5.89 4.10
N PRO A 40 -17.95 6.10 5.02
CA PRO A 40 -18.15 6.23 6.47
C PRO A 40 -19.03 7.44 6.83
N SER A 41 -19.58 7.46 8.04
CA SER A 41 -20.37 8.61 8.52
C SER A 41 -19.56 9.90 8.46
N GLN A 42 -20.21 11.07 8.37
CA GLN A 42 -19.50 12.35 8.28
C GLN A 42 -18.50 12.54 9.44
N LYS A 43 -18.90 12.16 10.66
CA LYS A 43 -18.03 12.22 11.84
C LYS A 43 -16.79 11.31 11.69
N ALA A 44 -16.99 10.10 11.19
CA ALA A 44 -15.89 9.16 10.95
C ALA A 44 -14.98 9.65 9.82
N ALA A 45 -15.52 10.21 8.75
CA ALA A 45 -14.75 10.81 7.67
C ALA A 45 -13.86 11.96 8.16
N GLU A 46 -14.37 12.83 9.03
CA GLU A 46 -13.58 13.89 9.67
C GLU A 46 -12.47 13.34 10.57
N GLU A 47 -12.74 12.26 11.31
CA GLU A 47 -11.73 11.58 12.13
C GLU A 47 -10.64 10.93 11.27
N LEU A 48 -11.02 10.29 10.17
CA LEU A 48 -10.11 9.72 9.19
C LEU A 48 -9.22 10.79 8.56
N ASN A 49 -9.79 11.88 8.08
CA ASN A 49 -9.06 12.99 7.48
C ASN A 49 -8.02 13.58 8.45
N LYS A 50 -8.38 13.75 9.72
CA LYS A 50 -7.43 14.18 10.75
C LYS A 50 -6.30 13.17 10.96
N ALA A 51 -6.63 11.87 10.95
CA ALA A 51 -5.63 10.82 11.09
C ALA A 51 -4.67 10.77 9.90
N TYR A 52 -5.17 11.01 8.68
CA TYR A 52 -4.34 11.06 7.46
C TYR A 52 -3.44 12.30 7.43
N GLN A 53 -3.95 13.47 7.81
CA GLN A 53 -3.16 14.71 7.87
C GLN A 53 -2.01 14.67 8.89
N GLN A 54 -2.12 13.81 9.92
CA GLN A 54 -1.06 13.58 10.89
C GLN A 54 0.07 12.67 10.37
N LEU A 55 -0.13 12.03 9.22
CA LEU A 55 0.88 11.18 8.58
C LEU A 55 1.81 12.04 7.73
N ASP A 56 2.93 12.45 8.30
CA ASP A 56 3.99 13.11 7.53
C ASP A 56 4.82 12.06 6.79
N LEU A 57 4.41 11.74 5.57
CA LEU A 57 5.14 10.80 4.70
C LEU A 57 6.32 11.46 4.00
N THR A 58 6.43 12.78 4.02
CA THR A 58 7.50 13.51 3.32
C THR A 58 8.86 13.36 4.01
N SER A 59 8.87 13.01 5.30
CA SER A 59 10.08 12.77 6.08
C SER A 59 10.70 11.38 5.85
N TYR A 60 10.03 10.50 5.08
CA TYR A 60 10.49 9.13 4.83
C TYR A 60 10.88 8.94 3.37
N SER A 61 11.89 8.10 3.13
CA SER A 61 12.25 7.65 1.79
C SER A 61 11.18 6.70 1.23
N SER A 62 11.12 6.58 -0.09
CA SER A 62 10.20 5.67 -0.78
C SER A 62 10.36 4.22 -0.31
N GLU A 63 11.60 3.79 -0.01
CA GLU A 63 11.87 2.44 0.52
C GLU A 63 11.35 2.26 1.94
N GLU A 64 11.45 3.27 2.80
CA GLU A 64 10.88 3.21 4.15
C GLU A 64 9.36 3.16 4.11
N ILE A 65 8.72 3.93 3.22
CA ILE A 65 7.27 3.90 3.00
C ILE A 65 6.86 2.51 2.48
N ARG A 66 7.56 1.96 1.49
CA ARG A 66 7.30 0.61 0.98
C ARG A 66 7.36 -0.44 2.10
N ARG A 67 8.40 -0.40 2.94
CA ARG A 67 8.54 -1.31 4.07
C ARG A 67 7.44 -1.15 5.12
N MET A 68 7.06 0.09 5.43
CA MET A 68 5.93 0.34 6.35
C MET A 68 4.64 -0.29 5.83
N ILE A 69 4.32 -0.11 4.55
CA ILE A 69 3.14 -0.71 3.92
C ILE A 69 3.24 -2.23 3.97
N GLN A 70 4.38 -2.79 3.61
CA GLN A 70 4.64 -4.23 3.65
C GLN A 70 4.39 -4.82 5.04
N PHE A 71 4.99 -4.26 6.09
CA PHE A 71 4.79 -4.74 7.46
C PHE A 71 3.34 -4.61 7.93
N THR A 72 2.69 -3.48 7.60
CA THR A 72 1.29 -3.26 7.98
C THR A 72 0.38 -4.26 7.27
N PHE A 73 0.63 -4.53 5.98
CA PHE A 73 -0.10 -5.53 5.21
C PHE A 73 0.09 -6.94 5.79
N LEU A 74 1.33 -7.34 6.10
CA LEU A 74 1.60 -8.65 6.69
C LEU A 74 0.89 -8.83 8.05
N LYS A 75 0.87 -7.77 8.87
CA LYS A 75 0.13 -7.77 10.12
C LYS A 75 -1.37 -7.93 9.90
N ALA A 76 -1.95 -7.11 9.01
CA ALA A 76 -3.36 -7.14 8.67
C ALA A 76 -3.78 -8.52 8.13
N ALA A 77 -3.02 -9.07 7.19
CA ALA A 77 -3.27 -10.38 6.61
C ALA A 77 -3.22 -11.51 7.66
N LYS A 78 -2.29 -11.44 8.62
CA LYS A 78 -2.21 -12.39 9.71
C LYS A 78 -3.43 -12.30 10.63
N GLU A 79 -3.88 -11.11 10.96
CA GLU A 79 -5.06 -10.87 11.81
C GLU A 79 -6.34 -11.33 11.11
N ASP A 80 -6.43 -11.22 9.80
CA ASP A 80 -7.54 -11.73 8.97
C ASP A 80 -7.46 -13.24 8.71
N GLY A 81 -6.42 -13.93 9.22
CA GLY A 81 -6.23 -15.37 9.02
C GLY A 81 -5.83 -15.79 7.62
N LEU A 82 -5.32 -14.85 6.82
CA LEU A 82 -4.87 -15.11 5.46
C LEU A 82 -3.51 -15.82 5.44
N GLN A 83 -3.33 -16.76 4.50
CA GLN A 83 -2.04 -17.46 4.34
C GLN A 83 -1.00 -16.54 3.71
N MET A 84 0.01 -16.15 4.50
CA MET A 84 1.01 -15.17 4.11
C MET A 84 1.95 -15.62 2.99
N ASN A 85 2.14 -16.92 2.81
CA ASN A 85 3.10 -17.49 1.85
C ASN A 85 2.76 -17.24 0.36
N HIS A 86 1.51 -16.85 0.06
CA HIS A 86 1.05 -16.61 -1.31
C HIS A 86 0.89 -15.11 -1.64
N GLN A 87 1.22 -14.22 -0.72
CA GLN A 87 0.81 -12.81 -0.84
C GLN A 87 1.96 -11.86 -1.18
N MET A 88 3.20 -12.25 -0.96
CA MET A 88 4.33 -11.36 -1.20
C MET A 88 5.51 -12.09 -1.82
N THR A 89 5.97 -11.58 -2.94
CA THR A 89 7.24 -12.01 -3.54
C THR A 89 8.38 -11.58 -2.62
N PRO A 90 9.33 -12.48 -2.25
CA PRO A 90 10.49 -12.10 -1.47
C PRO A 90 11.32 -10.99 -2.14
N ASP A 91 11.81 -10.03 -1.36
CA ASP A 91 12.58 -8.90 -1.88
C ASP A 91 13.78 -9.32 -2.72
N ALA A 92 14.47 -10.41 -2.36
CA ALA A 92 15.59 -10.94 -3.12
C ALA A 92 15.21 -11.33 -4.56
N ILE A 93 14.02 -11.90 -4.76
CA ILE A 93 13.50 -12.22 -6.10
C ILE A 93 13.14 -10.94 -6.84
N GLY A 94 12.50 -9.98 -6.16
CA GLY A 94 12.18 -8.66 -6.74
C GLY A 94 13.43 -7.94 -7.24
N LEU A 95 14.49 -7.91 -6.43
CA LEU A 95 15.78 -7.31 -6.81
C LEU A 95 16.45 -8.05 -7.97
N LEU A 96 16.38 -9.37 -8.01
CA LEU A 96 16.91 -10.14 -9.15
C LEU A 96 16.17 -9.79 -10.44
N VAL A 97 14.85 -9.75 -10.41
CA VAL A 97 14.02 -9.36 -11.57
C VAL A 97 14.32 -7.93 -11.99
N ALA A 98 14.42 -7.00 -11.06
CA ALA A 98 14.77 -5.61 -11.33
C ALA A 98 16.15 -5.49 -12.00
N TYR A 99 17.15 -6.19 -11.49
CA TYR A 99 18.48 -6.26 -12.09
C TYR A 99 18.43 -6.81 -13.53
N MET A 100 17.68 -7.88 -13.77
CA MET A 100 17.53 -8.44 -15.13
C MET A 100 16.88 -7.42 -16.08
N ILE A 101 15.86 -6.70 -15.63
CA ILE A 101 15.21 -5.65 -16.42
C ILE A 101 16.23 -4.53 -16.75
N ASP A 102 16.99 -4.07 -15.76
CA ASP A 102 18.03 -3.05 -15.94
C ASP A 102 19.08 -3.48 -16.99
N GLN A 103 19.49 -4.76 -16.98
CA GLN A 103 20.45 -5.28 -17.97
C GLN A 103 19.85 -5.43 -19.37
N MET A 104 18.55 -5.57 -19.51
CA MET A 104 17.85 -5.75 -20.79
C MET A 104 17.38 -4.44 -21.40
N THR A 105 17.34 -3.36 -20.65
CA THR A 105 16.85 -2.06 -21.08
C THR A 105 17.99 -1.06 -21.25
N LYS A 106 17.83 -0.13 -22.19
CA LYS A 106 18.79 0.97 -22.34
C LYS A 106 18.45 2.08 -21.37
N LYS A 107 19.47 2.65 -20.73
CA LYS A 107 19.33 3.67 -19.68
C LYS A 107 18.60 4.96 -20.12
N ASP A 108 18.52 5.24 -21.42
CA ASP A 108 17.93 6.46 -21.97
C ASP A 108 16.52 6.24 -22.56
N GLU A 109 15.94 5.05 -22.44
CA GLU A 109 14.61 4.74 -22.95
C GLU A 109 13.59 4.77 -21.80
N SER A 110 12.42 5.39 -22.03
CA SER A 110 11.31 5.31 -21.06
C SER A 110 10.79 3.88 -21.02
N LEU A 111 10.81 3.27 -19.83
CA LEU A 111 10.37 1.91 -19.60
C LEU A 111 8.92 1.91 -19.12
N GLN A 112 8.06 1.11 -19.75
CA GLN A 112 6.71 0.84 -19.29
C GLN A 112 6.65 -0.59 -18.76
N ILE A 113 6.26 -0.75 -17.52
CA ILE A 113 6.13 -2.05 -16.85
C ILE A 113 4.67 -2.29 -16.51
N ALA A 114 4.14 -3.47 -16.85
CA ALA A 114 2.81 -3.91 -16.47
C ALA A 114 2.91 -5.27 -15.77
N ASP A 115 2.31 -5.37 -14.61
CA ASP A 115 2.18 -6.62 -13.85
C ASP A 115 0.70 -7.01 -13.78
N PHE A 116 0.29 -8.00 -14.56
CA PHE A 116 -1.11 -8.46 -14.64
C PHE A 116 -1.53 -9.33 -13.45
N ALA A 117 -0.60 -9.70 -12.59
CA ALA A 117 -0.82 -10.54 -11.41
C ALA A 117 -0.20 -9.89 -10.16
N ALA A 118 -0.27 -8.58 -10.06
CA ALA A 118 0.48 -7.77 -9.09
C ALA A 118 0.26 -8.18 -7.61
N GLY A 119 -0.86 -8.83 -7.28
CA GLY A 119 -1.15 -9.27 -5.92
C GLY A 119 -1.07 -8.11 -4.93
N SER A 120 -0.14 -8.16 -3.98
CA SER A 120 0.13 -7.07 -3.03
C SER A 120 0.91 -5.89 -3.64
N GLY A 121 1.34 -5.97 -4.89
CA GLY A 121 2.19 -4.98 -5.54
C GLY A 121 3.66 -4.98 -5.08
N ASN A 122 4.05 -5.91 -4.21
CA ASN A 122 5.40 -5.92 -3.64
C ASN A 122 6.50 -6.11 -4.70
N LEU A 123 6.30 -7.00 -5.66
CA LEU A 123 7.24 -7.22 -6.76
C LEU A 123 7.41 -5.95 -7.59
N LEU A 124 6.30 -5.37 -8.06
CA LEU A 124 6.31 -4.17 -8.89
C LEU A 124 6.96 -2.97 -8.15
N SER A 125 6.61 -2.77 -6.87
CA SER A 125 7.19 -1.68 -6.08
C SER A 125 8.69 -1.85 -5.86
N THR A 126 9.18 -3.08 -5.66
CA THR A 126 10.62 -3.38 -5.55
C THR A 126 11.35 -3.07 -6.86
N ILE A 127 10.78 -3.47 -8.00
CA ILE A 127 11.34 -3.18 -9.33
C ILE A 127 11.42 -1.68 -9.58
N LEU A 128 10.32 -0.96 -9.35
CA LEU A 128 10.27 0.49 -9.59
C LEU A 128 11.26 1.27 -8.74
N LEU A 129 11.45 0.88 -7.47
CA LEU A 129 12.43 1.52 -6.58
C LEU A 129 13.88 1.23 -6.98
N PHE A 130 14.16 0.07 -7.53
CA PHE A 130 15.50 -0.29 -8.01
C PHE A 130 15.89 0.46 -9.28
N LEU A 131 14.90 0.74 -10.17
CA LEU A 131 15.12 1.37 -11.47
C LEU A 131 15.10 2.92 -11.43
N GLN A 132 14.84 3.53 -10.27
CA GLN A 132 14.94 4.99 -10.08
C GLN A 132 16.39 5.44 -10.02
#